data_0e8e6ffadb77d65a5f8d9e766ac14f27
#
_entry.id   0e8e6ffadb77d65a5f8d9e766ac14f27
#
_cell.length_a   1.000
_cell.length_b   1.000
_cell.length_c   1.000
_cell.angle_alpha   90.00
_cell.angle_beta   90.00
_cell.angle_gamma   90.00
#
_symmetry.space_group_name_H-M   'P 1'
#
loop_
_entity.id
_entity.type
_entity.pdbx_description
1 polymer ?
#
loop_
_entity_poly.entity_id
_entity_poly.type
_entity_poly.pdbx_seq_one_letter_code
_entity_poly.pdbx_strand_id
1 'polypeptide(L)'
;MEKVATIIGMSTNTQGSKFDLSPESAQRKLVQMKVDTINQMVGSLKGWDCKECKNRGYIAVVDGDGESFHTETCRSCATKRACLLKMERSGLRNVIANYTFDKFSVTEEWQKKIRKAAEDYAGNPNGKWFALFGQSGIGKTHLCTAICRKFLLDNRQVVYMPWRSDIEIIKSYENEERESKLKEVKNAEVLYIDDFLKTGAARDGTTRPTGLEVSIAYEIVNHRYINRLDTVFSSEFMLSEILSIDEAIGGRIAEMCSGNAISINRDTKKNYRMRGRFCD
;
A
#
# COMPACT_ATOMS: atom_id res chain seq x y z
N MET A 1 70.28 -5.03 51.59
CA MET A 1 70.26 -4.53 50.23
C MET A 1 68.81 -4.55 49.80
N GLU A 2 67.98 -3.74 50.30
CA GLU A 2 67.58 -2.33 50.06
C GLU A 2 67.71 -1.91 48.62
N LYS A 3 66.53 -1.38 48.16
CA LYS A 3 66.28 -0.61 46.98
C LYS A 3 65.99 -1.42 45.72
N VAL A 4 64.68 -1.62 45.45
CA VAL A 4 63.92 -0.97 44.36
C VAL A 4 62.44 -1.29 44.59
N ALA A 5 61.76 -0.47 45.35
CA ALA A 5 60.26 -0.50 45.40
C ALA A 5 59.80 0.95 45.56
N THR A 6 59.85 1.69 44.49
CA THR A 6 59.07 2.92 44.36
C THR A 6 59.16 3.33 42.90
N ILE A 7 58.09 3.13 42.16
CA ILE A 7 57.53 3.82 40.98
C ILE A 7 56.52 2.86 40.39
N ILE A 8 55.28 3.10 40.67
CA ILE A 8 54.13 3.27 39.84
C ILE A 8 52.86 3.11 40.72
N GLY A 9 52.43 4.23 41.27
CA GLY A 9 51.06 4.36 41.77
C GLY A 9 50.15 4.36 40.63
N MET A 10 49.64 3.21 40.26
CA MET A 10 48.40 3.08 39.46
C MET A 10 47.33 2.47 40.35
N SER A 11 46.42 3.35 40.77
CA SER A 11 45.14 2.97 41.38
C SER A 11 44.35 2.16 40.36
N THR A 12 44.39 0.84 40.47
CA THR A 12 43.47 -0.05 39.70
C THR A 12 42.11 -0.02 40.38
N ASN A 13 41.32 0.97 40.04
CA ASN A 13 39.91 0.96 40.36
C ASN A 13 39.19 0.11 39.30
N THR A 14 39.43 -1.19 39.33
CA THR A 14 38.62 -2.20 38.60
C THR A 14 37.35 -2.42 39.40
N GLN A 15 36.32 -1.60 39.15
CA GLN A 15 34.96 -2.04 39.37
C GLN A 15 34.71 -3.22 38.39
N GLY A 16 35.07 -4.41 38.81
CA GLY A 16 34.72 -5.65 38.18
C GLY A 16 33.21 -5.78 38.28
N SER A 17 32.50 -5.61 37.19
CA SER A 17 31.15 -6.07 37.07
C SER A 17 31.17 -7.57 37.40
N LYS A 18 30.61 -7.94 38.56
CA LYS A 18 30.41 -9.35 38.91
C LYS A 18 29.55 -9.96 37.83
N PHE A 19 30.15 -10.79 36.97
CA PHE A 19 29.36 -11.61 36.05
C PHE A 19 28.48 -12.53 36.92
N ASP A 20 27.19 -12.29 36.89
CA ASP A 20 26.25 -13.18 37.52
C ASP A 20 26.25 -14.51 36.72
N LEU A 21 26.77 -15.56 37.34
CA LEU A 21 26.86 -16.92 36.80
C LEU A 21 25.72 -17.81 37.27
N SER A 22 24.62 -17.22 37.75
CA SER A 22 23.44 -18.00 38.12
C SER A 22 22.90 -18.77 36.90
N PRO A 23 22.34 -19.99 37.06
CA PRO A 23 21.73 -20.76 35.98
C PRO A 23 20.66 -19.94 35.23
N GLU A 24 19.92 -19.09 35.91
CA GLU A 24 18.89 -18.19 35.35
C GLU A 24 19.54 -17.14 34.45
N SER A 25 20.62 -16.52 34.83
CA SER A 25 21.30 -15.54 33.99
C SER A 25 21.93 -16.16 32.74
N ALA A 26 22.40 -17.40 32.86
CA ALA A 26 22.91 -18.18 31.73
C ALA A 26 21.78 -18.54 30.74
N GLN A 27 20.62 -18.95 31.26
CA GLN A 27 19.43 -19.25 30.46
C GLN A 27 18.95 -18.02 29.69
N ARG A 28 18.81 -16.87 30.32
CA ARG A 28 18.41 -15.61 29.68
C ARG A 28 19.38 -15.18 28.58
N LYS A 29 20.69 -15.32 28.81
CA LYS A 29 21.69 -15.05 27.78
C LYS A 29 21.55 -16.00 26.58
N LEU A 30 21.29 -17.28 26.82
CA LEU A 30 21.05 -18.25 25.76
C LEU A 30 19.83 -17.94 24.92
N VAL A 31 18.72 -17.53 25.56
CA VAL A 31 17.49 -17.09 24.89
C VAL A 31 17.76 -15.85 24.04
N GLN A 32 18.45 -14.83 24.58
CA GLN A 32 18.81 -13.64 23.84
C GLN A 32 19.68 -13.98 22.61
N MET A 33 20.69 -14.84 22.76
CA MET A 33 21.54 -15.27 21.65
C MET A 33 20.74 -15.98 20.54
N LYS A 34 19.74 -16.81 20.91
CA LYS A 34 18.84 -17.44 19.94
C LYS A 34 18.02 -16.41 19.19
N VAL A 35 17.43 -15.46 19.89
CA VAL A 35 16.65 -14.35 19.31
C VAL A 35 17.51 -13.54 18.35
N ASP A 36 18.70 -13.14 18.76
CA ASP A 36 19.64 -12.38 17.94
C ASP A 36 20.03 -13.16 16.68
N THR A 37 20.32 -14.47 16.83
CA THR A 37 20.63 -15.35 15.69
C THR A 37 19.48 -15.41 14.70
N ILE A 38 18.24 -15.63 15.17
CA ILE A 38 17.05 -15.63 14.33
C ILE A 38 16.90 -14.26 13.64
N ASN A 39 17.06 -13.16 14.36
CA ASN A 39 16.91 -11.82 13.82
C ASN A 39 18.01 -11.39 12.86
N GLN A 40 19.15 -12.08 12.85
CA GLN A 40 20.21 -11.87 11.86
C GLN A 40 19.99 -12.62 10.56
N MET A 41 19.22 -13.72 10.56
CA MET A 41 18.95 -14.48 9.36
C MET A 41 18.23 -13.66 8.30
N VAL A 42 18.55 -13.90 7.03
CA VAL A 42 17.88 -13.30 5.88
C VAL A 42 16.78 -14.25 5.42
N GLY A 43 15.57 -13.73 5.27
CA GLY A 43 14.44 -14.47 4.76
C GLY A 43 14.35 -14.44 3.24
N SER A 44 13.45 -15.26 2.69
CA SER A 44 13.24 -15.43 1.25
C SER A 44 11.98 -14.73 0.71
N LEU A 45 11.27 -13.97 1.53
CA LEU A 45 10.04 -13.30 1.10
C LEU A 45 10.35 -12.22 0.06
N LYS A 46 9.65 -12.30 -1.07
CA LYS A 46 9.77 -11.36 -2.20
C LYS A 46 8.75 -10.20 -2.10
N GLY A 47 8.85 -9.26 -3.00
CA GLY A 47 7.88 -8.17 -3.19
C GLY A 47 8.19 -6.91 -2.39
N TRP A 48 8.76 -7.01 -1.20
CA TRP A 48 9.19 -5.88 -0.37
C TRP A 48 10.51 -6.18 0.31
N ASP A 49 11.48 -5.29 0.16
CA ASP A 49 12.76 -5.40 0.87
C ASP A 49 12.66 -4.74 2.25
N CYS A 50 12.54 -5.56 3.28
CA CYS A 50 12.37 -5.11 4.65
C CYS A 50 13.67 -5.21 5.43
N LYS A 51 14.25 -4.09 5.79
CA LYS A 51 15.50 -4.04 6.55
C LYS A 51 15.36 -4.56 7.98
N GLU A 52 14.18 -4.38 8.60
CA GLU A 52 13.93 -4.79 9.98
C GLU A 52 13.90 -6.31 10.12
N CYS A 53 13.02 -6.99 9.42
CA CYS A 53 12.96 -8.46 9.48
C CYS A 53 13.86 -9.15 8.46
N LYS A 54 14.65 -8.43 7.68
CA LYS A 54 15.50 -8.98 6.60
C LYS A 54 14.75 -9.99 5.71
N ASN A 55 13.53 -9.63 5.34
CA ASN A 55 12.65 -10.43 4.46
C ASN A 55 12.15 -11.76 5.06
N ARG A 56 12.16 -11.94 6.38
CA ARG A 56 11.52 -13.09 7.03
C ARG A 56 10.00 -12.94 7.19
N GLY A 57 9.51 -11.70 7.36
CA GLY A 57 8.11 -11.38 7.65
C GLY A 57 7.76 -11.45 9.14
N TYR A 58 8.68 -11.88 9.98
CA TYR A 58 8.53 -11.96 11.44
C TYR A 58 9.81 -11.51 12.16
N ILE A 59 9.66 -11.19 13.42
CA ILE A 59 10.74 -10.81 14.34
C ILE A 59 10.62 -11.72 15.56
N ALA A 60 11.73 -12.27 16.03
CA ALA A 60 11.77 -12.98 17.29
C ALA A 60 11.92 -11.97 18.45
N VAL A 61 11.15 -12.16 19.50
CA VAL A 61 11.08 -11.29 20.68
C VAL A 61 11.18 -12.14 21.93
N VAL A 62 12.03 -11.72 22.86
CA VAL A 62 12.17 -12.37 24.18
C VAL A 62 10.92 -12.10 24.99
N ASP A 63 10.38 -13.10 25.67
CA ASP A 63 9.23 -12.96 26.55
C ASP A 63 9.60 -12.17 27.83
N GLY A 64 8.58 -11.65 28.53
CA GLY A 64 8.77 -10.79 29.67
C GLY A 64 9.52 -11.45 30.85
N ASP A 65 9.57 -12.78 30.93
CA ASP A 65 10.34 -13.56 31.92
C ASP A 65 11.82 -13.68 31.54
N GLY A 66 12.17 -13.45 30.26
CA GLY A 66 13.52 -13.61 29.73
C GLY A 66 13.93 -15.08 29.52
N GLU A 67 13.06 -16.05 29.76
CA GLU A 67 13.37 -17.49 29.72
C GLU A 67 12.85 -18.17 28.44
N SER A 68 11.96 -17.53 27.72
CA SER A 68 11.39 -17.96 26.47
C SER A 68 11.37 -16.86 25.43
N PHE A 69 11.04 -17.19 24.19
CA PHE A 69 10.82 -16.23 23.11
C PHE A 69 9.70 -16.70 22.20
N HIS A 70 9.06 -15.74 21.57
CA HIS A 70 8.06 -16.01 20.52
C HIS A 70 8.38 -15.22 19.25
N THR A 71 7.64 -15.46 18.19
CA THR A 71 7.77 -14.70 16.96
C THR A 71 6.53 -13.85 16.73
N GLU A 72 6.73 -12.58 16.42
CA GLU A 72 5.67 -11.66 16.00
C GLU A 72 5.77 -11.34 14.52
N THR A 73 4.63 -11.07 13.90
CA THR A 73 4.61 -10.55 12.52
C THR A 73 5.34 -9.20 12.45
N CYS A 74 6.24 -9.04 11.49
CA CYS A 74 6.97 -7.79 11.31
C CYS A 74 6.00 -6.65 10.93
N ARG A 75 5.79 -5.72 11.83
CA ARG A 75 4.88 -4.59 11.67
C ARG A 75 5.31 -3.64 10.55
N SER A 76 6.61 -3.49 10.32
CA SER A 76 7.16 -2.62 9.26
C SER A 76 6.80 -3.06 7.84
N CYS A 77 6.56 -4.35 7.60
CA CYS A 77 6.30 -4.82 6.25
C CYS A 77 5.00 -5.62 6.08
N ALA A 78 4.32 -6.00 7.13
CA ALA A 78 3.12 -6.83 7.06
C ALA A 78 2.03 -6.23 6.16
N THR A 79 1.62 -4.98 6.43
CA THR A 79 0.61 -4.26 5.66
C THR A 79 1.05 -4.03 4.21
N LYS A 80 2.33 -3.69 4.01
CA LYS A 80 2.91 -3.47 2.69
C LYS A 80 2.89 -4.73 1.85
N ARG A 81 3.29 -5.85 2.44
CA ARG A 81 3.25 -7.17 1.79
C ARG A 81 1.81 -7.61 1.50
N ALA A 82 0.89 -7.39 2.43
CA ALA A 82 -0.53 -7.69 2.22
C ALA A 82 -1.10 -6.89 1.05
N CYS A 83 -0.81 -5.60 0.98
CA CYS A 83 -1.22 -4.75 -0.13
C CYS A 83 -0.64 -5.25 -1.47
N LEU A 84 0.67 -5.51 -1.51
CA LEU A 84 1.32 -6.01 -2.72
C LEU A 84 0.76 -7.37 -3.16
N LEU A 85 0.55 -8.31 -2.22
CA LEU A 85 -0.05 -9.61 -2.51
C LEU A 85 -1.48 -9.47 -3.05
N LYS A 86 -2.27 -8.55 -2.51
CA LYS A 86 -3.62 -8.29 -3.03
C LYS A 86 -3.59 -7.72 -4.44
N MET A 87 -2.70 -6.77 -4.71
CA MET A 87 -2.46 -6.25 -6.05
C MET A 87 -2.02 -7.37 -7.02
N GLU A 88 -1.13 -8.25 -6.60
CA GLU A 88 -0.69 -9.40 -7.40
C GLU A 88 -1.83 -10.36 -7.76
N ARG A 89 -2.68 -10.70 -6.79
CA ARG A 89 -3.82 -11.62 -6.97
C ARG A 89 -4.90 -11.05 -7.90
N SER A 90 -5.05 -9.75 -7.94
CA SER A 90 -5.99 -9.06 -8.85
C SER A 90 -5.51 -8.94 -10.30
N GLY A 91 -4.49 -9.69 -10.70
CA GLY A 91 -3.97 -9.73 -12.07
C GLY A 91 -2.83 -8.75 -12.33
N LEU A 92 -2.40 -7.99 -11.34
CA LEU A 92 -1.25 -7.08 -11.44
C LEU A 92 0.09 -7.77 -11.11
N ARG A 93 0.12 -9.10 -10.99
CA ARG A 93 1.24 -9.89 -10.47
C ARG A 93 2.61 -9.58 -11.10
N ASN A 94 2.65 -9.48 -12.43
CA ASN A 94 3.90 -9.19 -13.14
C ASN A 94 4.16 -7.69 -13.31
N VAL A 95 3.30 -6.86 -12.75
CA VAL A 95 3.14 -5.47 -13.16
C VAL A 95 3.58 -4.51 -12.06
N ILE A 96 3.40 -4.88 -10.78
CA ILE A 96 3.75 -4.01 -9.64
C ILE A 96 5.24 -3.64 -9.63
N ALA A 97 6.13 -4.60 -9.91
CA ALA A 97 7.56 -4.33 -10.04
C ALA A 97 7.89 -3.41 -11.23
N ASN A 98 6.99 -3.35 -12.22
CA ASN A 98 7.14 -2.61 -13.45
C ASN A 98 6.30 -1.33 -13.51
N TYR A 99 5.30 -1.17 -12.63
CA TYR A 99 4.46 0.03 -12.59
C TYR A 99 5.10 1.09 -11.68
N THR A 100 6.17 1.67 -12.21
CA THR A 100 6.86 2.82 -11.64
C THR A 100 6.72 4.01 -12.57
N PHE A 101 6.92 5.21 -12.06
CA PHE A 101 6.90 6.41 -12.88
C PHE A 101 7.92 6.35 -14.02
N ASP A 102 9.14 5.86 -13.75
CA ASP A 102 10.21 5.77 -14.74
C ASP A 102 9.89 4.83 -15.90
N LYS A 103 9.14 3.76 -15.64
CA LYS A 103 8.73 2.78 -16.64
C LYS A 103 7.44 3.16 -17.38
N PHE A 104 6.80 4.25 -17.00
CA PHE A 104 5.65 4.75 -17.73
C PHE A 104 6.12 5.37 -19.06
N SER A 105 5.72 4.77 -20.18
CA SER A 105 6.11 5.24 -21.52
C SER A 105 5.49 6.60 -21.82
N VAL A 106 6.33 7.56 -22.15
CA VAL A 106 5.94 8.93 -22.52
C VAL A 106 6.38 9.16 -23.97
N THR A 107 5.43 9.10 -24.90
CA THR A 107 5.63 9.38 -26.31
C THR A 107 4.85 10.61 -26.79
N GLU A 108 3.89 11.06 -25.99
CA GLU A 108 2.98 12.17 -26.30
C GLU A 108 2.85 13.13 -25.13
N GLU A 109 2.54 14.40 -25.39
CA GLU A 109 2.45 15.45 -24.38
C GLU A 109 1.36 15.17 -23.30
N TRP A 110 0.25 14.54 -23.69
CA TRP A 110 -0.77 14.17 -22.70
C TRP A 110 -0.26 13.13 -21.69
N GLN A 111 0.59 12.19 -22.11
CA GLN A 111 1.20 11.20 -21.23
C GLN A 111 2.17 11.86 -20.25
N LYS A 112 2.96 12.82 -20.73
CA LYS A 112 3.85 13.62 -19.90
C LYS A 112 3.08 14.39 -18.83
N LYS A 113 1.95 15.00 -19.22
CA LYS A 113 1.08 15.75 -18.29
C LYS A 113 0.51 14.86 -17.20
N ILE A 114 -0.06 13.69 -17.54
CA ILE A 114 -0.65 12.80 -16.54
C ILE A 114 0.41 12.16 -15.64
N ARG A 115 1.58 11.82 -16.19
CA ARG A 115 2.70 11.32 -15.39
C ARG A 115 3.15 12.38 -14.39
N LYS A 116 3.39 13.60 -14.85
CA LYS A 116 3.81 14.71 -13.97
C LYS A 116 2.79 14.96 -12.86
N ALA A 117 1.51 15.03 -13.18
CA ALA A 117 0.47 15.22 -12.17
C ALA A 117 0.44 14.08 -11.14
N ALA A 118 0.66 12.83 -11.56
CA ALA A 118 0.73 11.69 -10.66
C ALA A 118 1.98 11.75 -9.76
N GLU A 119 3.14 12.18 -10.29
CA GLU A 119 4.37 12.38 -9.54
C GLU A 119 4.22 13.52 -8.52
N ASP A 120 3.66 14.66 -8.93
CA ASP A 120 3.42 15.83 -8.09
C ASP A 120 2.48 15.47 -6.92
N TYR A 121 1.38 14.76 -7.21
CA TYR A 121 0.46 14.27 -6.18
C TYR A 121 1.12 13.28 -5.22
N ALA A 122 1.88 12.33 -5.74
CA ALA A 122 2.57 11.34 -4.90
C ALA A 122 3.62 11.97 -3.97
N GLY A 123 4.18 13.13 -4.35
CA GLY A 123 5.09 13.90 -3.52
C GLY A 123 4.41 14.71 -2.42
N ASN A 124 3.16 15.14 -2.62
CA ASN A 124 2.43 15.99 -1.67
C ASN A 124 0.90 15.82 -1.78
N PRO A 125 0.31 14.76 -1.23
CA PRO A 125 -1.12 14.50 -1.32
C PRO A 125 -1.97 15.46 -0.47
N ASN A 126 -1.51 15.86 0.74
CA ASN A 126 -2.14 16.83 1.64
C ASN A 126 -3.65 16.61 1.89
N GLY A 127 -4.10 15.38 2.08
CA GLY A 127 -5.51 15.05 2.28
C GLY A 127 -6.38 15.27 1.04
N LYS A 128 -5.77 15.46 -0.12
CA LYS A 128 -6.45 15.54 -1.41
C LYS A 128 -6.55 14.17 -2.05
N TRP A 129 -7.37 14.09 -3.11
CA TRP A 129 -7.53 12.88 -3.89
C TRP A 129 -6.86 13.00 -5.26
N PHE A 130 -6.60 11.85 -5.86
CA PHE A 130 -6.12 11.75 -7.23
C PHE A 130 -7.04 10.84 -8.04
N ALA A 131 -7.43 11.26 -9.23
CA ALA A 131 -8.30 10.47 -10.07
C ALA A 131 -7.88 10.52 -11.55
N LEU A 132 -7.77 9.34 -12.17
CA LEU A 132 -7.59 9.18 -13.61
C LEU A 132 -8.81 8.54 -14.24
N PHE A 133 -9.44 9.28 -15.14
CA PHE A 133 -10.63 8.87 -15.88
C PHE A 133 -10.32 8.66 -17.36
N GLY A 134 -10.97 7.68 -17.98
CA GLY A 134 -10.88 7.45 -19.41
C GLY A 134 -10.81 5.98 -19.78
N GLN A 135 -10.75 5.71 -21.07
CA GLN A 135 -10.81 4.36 -21.64
C GLN A 135 -9.74 3.41 -21.13
N SER A 136 -9.97 2.11 -21.36
CA SER A 136 -8.96 1.08 -21.11
C SER A 136 -7.68 1.31 -21.94
N GLY A 137 -6.53 0.94 -21.38
CA GLY A 137 -5.24 0.99 -22.08
C GLY A 137 -4.53 2.35 -22.09
N ILE A 138 -5.04 3.40 -21.41
CA ILE A 138 -4.36 4.71 -21.32
C ILE A 138 -3.33 4.81 -20.18
N GLY A 139 -3.14 3.74 -19.40
CA GLY A 139 -2.15 3.69 -18.33
C GLY A 139 -2.64 4.11 -16.94
N LYS A 140 -3.97 4.18 -16.71
CA LYS A 140 -4.57 4.52 -15.40
C LYS A 140 -3.99 3.68 -14.26
N THR A 141 -4.16 2.37 -14.37
CA THR A 141 -3.70 1.42 -13.35
C THR A 141 -2.17 1.50 -13.15
N HIS A 142 -1.40 1.76 -14.22
CA HIS A 142 0.05 1.96 -14.09
C HIS A 142 0.38 3.14 -13.17
N LEU A 143 -0.15 4.33 -13.48
CA LEU A 143 0.17 5.54 -12.72
C LEU A 143 -0.40 5.51 -11.30
N CYS A 144 -1.65 5.04 -11.12
CA CYS A 144 -2.24 4.90 -9.78
C CYS A 144 -1.46 3.89 -8.92
N THR A 145 -0.97 2.79 -9.51
CA THR A 145 -0.09 1.84 -8.82
C THR A 145 1.27 2.46 -8.49
N ALA A 146 1.84 3.29 -9.38
CA ALA A 146 3.09 4.00 -9.12
C ALA A 146 2.96 4.99 -7.95
N ILE A 147 1.84 5.71 -7.84
CA ILE A 147 1.50 6.56 -6.69
C ILE A 147 1.47 5.72 -5.41
N CYS A 148 0.71 4.63 -5.40
CA CYS A 148 0.59 3.75 -4.24
C CYS A 148 1.94 3.14 -3.83
N ARG A 149 2.77 2.77 -4.82
CA ARG A 149 4.14 2.30 -4.57
C ARG A 149 4.98 3.37 -3.86
N LYS A 150 4.90 4.63 -4.28
CA LYS A 150 5.60 5.74 -3.62
C LYS A 150 5.14 5.89 -2.18
N PHE A 151 3.83 5.86 -1.90
CA PHE A 151 3.30 5.90 -0.54
C PHE A 151 3.77 4.72 0.32
N LEU A 152 3.82 3.50 -0.23
CA LEU A 152 4.37 2.35 0.49
C LEU A 152 5.87 2.52 0.81
N LEU A 153 6.64 3.13 -0.11
CA LEU A 153 8.06 3.45 0.13
C LEU A 153 8.21 4.51 1.21
N ASP A 154 7.31 5.48 1.27
CA ASP A 154 7.25 6.52 2.29
C ASP A 154 6.65 6.03 3.63
N ASN A 155 6.52 4.72 3.81
CA ASN A 155 6.03 4.07 5.03
C ASN A 155 4.52 4.26 5.30
N ARG A 156 3.75 4.73 4.32
CA ARG A 156 2.31 4.89 4.45
C ARG A 156 1.58 3.55 4.24
N GLN A 157 0.46 3.39 4.90
CA GLN A 157 -0.38 2.19 4.74
C GLN A 157 -1.35 2.39 3.58
N VAL A 158 -1.24 1.52 2.58
CA VAL A 158 -2.12 1.54 1.40
C VAL A 158 -3.03 0.33 1.41
N VAL A 159 -4.33 0.55 1.29
CA VAL A 159 -5.32 -0.49 1.00
C VAL A 159 -5.68 -0.40 -0.48
N TYR A 160 -5.55 -1.54 -1.17
CA TYR A 160 -5.93 -1.68 -2.58
C TYR A 160 -7.31 -2.35 -2.69
N MET A 161 -8.23 -1.68 -3.36
CA MET A 161 -9.59 -2.12 -3.63
C MET A 161 -9.84 -2.25 -5.14
N PRO A 162 -9.63 -3.43 -5.74
CA PRO A 162 -10.11 -3.69 -7.09
C PRO A 162 -11.65 -3.69 -7.06
N TRP A 163 -12.27 -2.61 -7.52
CA TRP A 163 -13.70 -2.37 -7.36
C TRP A 163 -14.54 -3.57 -7.75
N ARG A 164 -14.34 -4.09 -8.95
CA ARG A 164 -15.18 -5.15 -9.52
C ARG A 164 -15.21 -6.42 -8.66
N SER A 165 -14.10 -6.84 -8.10
CA SER A 165 -14.05 -8.05 -7.27
C SER A 165 -14.49 -7.78 -5.84
N ASP A 166 -14.03 -6.67 -5.25
CA ASP A 166 -14.31 -6.37 -3.86
C ASP A 166 -15.79 -5.98 -3.64
N ILE A 167 -16.44 -5.33 -4.63
CA ILE A 167 -17.85 -4.99 -4.52
C ILE A 167 -18.74 -6.23 -4.50
N GLU A 168 -18.43 -7.26 -5.30
CA GLU A 168 -19.16 -8.53 -5.28
C GLU A 168 -18.98 -9.24 -3.93
N ILE A 169 -17.78 -9.21 -3.36
CA ILE A 169 -17.53 -9.77 -2.03
C ILE A 169 -18.33 -9.00 -0.97
N ILE A 170 -18.29 -7.65 -0.99
CA ILE A 170 -19.03 -6.81 -0.03
C ILE A 170 -20.54 -7.05 -0.12
N LYS A 171 -21.07 -7.24 -1.32
CA LYS A 171 -22.49 -7.56 -1.54
C LYS A 171 -22.88 -8.94 -1.04
N SER A 172 -21.97 -9.92 -1.07
CA SER A 172 -22.20 -11.30 -0.66
C SER A 172 -22.07 -11.54 0.83
N TYR A 173 -21.40 -10.66 1.57
CA TYR A 173 -21.22 -10.79 3.00
C TYR A 173 -22.51 -10.51 3.79
N GLU A 174 -22.75 -11.29 4.83
CA GLU A 174 -23.71 -10.97 5.87
C GLU A 174 -23.12 -9.98 6.89
N ASN A 175 -23.96 -9.35 7.68
CA ASN A 175 -23.75 -8.11 8.41
C ASN A 175 -22.34 -7.83 8.97
N GLU A 176 -21.77 -8.68 9.81
CA GLU A 176 -20.49 -8.39 10.50
C GLU A 176 -19.27 -8.38 9.56
N GLU A 177 -19.21 -9.31 8.62
CA GLU A 177 -18.10 -9.39 7.66
C GLU A 177 -18.13 -8.23 6.68
N ARG A 178 -19.34 -7.84 6.23
CA ARG A 178 -19.54 -6.65 5.40
C ARG A 178 -19.06 -5.39 6.13
N GLU A 179 -19.50 -5.19 7.36
CA GLU A 179 -19.11 -4.03 8.16
C GLU A 179 -17.60 -3.99 8.41
N SER A 180 -16.98 -5.13 8.71
CA SER A 180 -15.53 -5.25 8.87
C SER A 180 -14.79 -4.83 7.60
N LYS A 181 -15.24 -5.30 6.43
CA LYS A 181 -14.62 -4.96 5.14
C LYS A 181 -14.83 -3.49 4.76
N LEU A 182 -16.03 -2.97 4.97
CA LEU A 182 -16.31 -1.55 4.77
C LEU A 182 -15.48 -0.67 5.71
N LYS A 183 -15.32 -1.08 6.97
CA LYS A 183 -14.48 -0.37 7.94
C LYS A 183 -13.01 -0.33 7.49
N GLU A 184 -12.47 -1.44 6.95
CA GLU A 184 -11.11 -1.49 6.40
C GLU A 184 -10.91 -0.43 5.32
N VAL A 185 -11.78 -0.40 4.30
CA VAL A 185 -11.63 0.52 3.16
C VAL A 185 -11.97 1.97 3.52
N LYS A 186 -12.96 2.18 4.40
CA LYS A 186 -13.35 3.52 4.87
C LYS A 186 -12.23 4.19 5.66
N ASN A 187 -11.54 3.46 6.53
CA ASN A 187 -10.54 4.00 7.46
C ASN A 187 -9.09 3.79 7.02
N ALA A 188 -8.84 3.25 5.83
CA ALA A 188 -7.49 3.15 5.29
C ALA A 188 -6.81 4.52 5.24
N GLU A 189 -5.53 4.62 5.65
CA GLU A 189 -4.75 5.85 5.54
C GLU A 189 -4.74 6.35 4.09
N VAL A 190 -4.39 5.45 3.16
CA VAL A 190 -4.52 5.66 1.72
C VAL A 190 -5.37 4.55 1.14
N LEU A 191 -6.40 4.88 0.37
CA LEU A 191 -7.19 3.92 -0.38
C LEU A 191 -6.96 4.08 -1.87
N TYR A 192 -6.61 2.99 -2.57
CA TYR A 192 -6.65 2.96 -4.03
C TYR A 192 -7.82 2.13 -4.51
N ILE A 193 -8.78 2.77 -5.18
CA ILE A 193 -9.92 2.11 -5.83
C ILE A 193 -9.62 2.00 -7.32
N ASP A 194 -9.41 0.78 -7.80
CA ASP A 194 -9.12 0.50 -9.20
C ASP A 194 -10.38 0.11 -9.96
N ASP A 195 -10.54 0.66 -11.16
CA ASP A 195 -11.72 0.47 -12.01
C ASP A 195 -13.06 0.86 -11.32
N PHE A 196 -13.04 2.00 -10.60
CA PHE A 196 -14.18 2.49 -9.80
C PHE A 196 -15.47 2.54 -10.60
N LEU A 197 -16.54 2.00 -10.03
CA LEU A 197 -17.89 1.84 -10.60
C LEU A 197 -17.98 0.92 -11.83
N LYS A 198 -16.88 0.25 -12.23
CA LYS A 198 -16.91 -0.72 -13.31
C LYS A 198 -17.62 -1.99 -12.87
N THR A 199 -18.75 -2.28 -13.47
CA THR A 199 -19.53 -3.49 -13.20
C THR A 199 -19.28 -4.56 -14.26
N GLY A 200 -19.70 -5.80 -13.97
CA GLY A 200 -19.91 -6.80 -15.02
C GLY A 200 -21.06 -6.35 -15.94
N ALA A 201 -21.10 -6.87 -17.16
CA ALA A 201 -22.28 -6.70 -17.98
C ALA A 201 -23.51 -7.23 -17.22
N ALA A 202 -24.50 -6.37 -16.96
CA ALA A 202 -25.77 -6.80 -16.42
C ALA A 202 -26.47 -7.73 -17.42
N ARG A 203 -27.48 -8.52 -16.96
CA ARG A 203 -28.25 -9.43 -17.82
C ARG A 203 -28.91 -8.73 -19.00
N ASP A 204 -29.15 -7.43 -18.88
CA ASP A 204 -29.71 -6.56 -19.92
C ASP A 204 -28.64 -5.90 -20.82
N GLY A 205 -27.36 -6.27 -20.68
CA GLY A 205 -26.26 -5.70 -21.45
C GLY A 205 -25.81 -4.30 -20.98
N THR A 206 -26.42 -3.75 -19.93
CA THR A 206 -26.00 -2.45 -19.38
C THR A 206 -24.69 -2.60 -18.61
N THR A 207 -23.86 -1.56 -18.64
CA THR A 207 -22.59 -1.48 -17.87
C THR A 207 -22.70 -0.51 -16.70
N ARG A 208 -23.93 -0.08 -16.37
CA ARG A 208 -24.14 0.86 -15.25
C ARG A 208 -24.16 0.15 -13.91
N PRO A 209 -23.60 0.77 -12.86
CA PRO A 209 -23.66 0.21 -11.51
C PRO A 209 -25.11 0.11 -11.01
N THR A 210 -25.37 -0.91 -10.21
CA THR A 210 -26.68 -1.10 -9.54
C THR A 210 -26.86 -0.08 -8.41
N GLY A 211 -28.08 0.16 -7.97
CA GLY A 211 -28.36 1.05 -6.85
C GLY A 211 -27.61 0.67 -5.56
N LEU A 212 -27.45 -0.64 -5.30
CA LEU A 212 -26.67 -1.11 -4.15
C LEU A 212 -25.19 -0.77 -4.28
N GLU A 213 -24.59 -0.93 -5.47
CA GLU A 213 -23.20 -0.56 -5.74
C GLU A 213 -22.98 0.95 -5.59
N VAL A 214 -23.93 1.76 -6.06
CA VAL A 214 -23.90 3.22 -5.88
C VAL A 214 -24.01 3.58 -4.39
N SER A 215 -24.88 2.92 -3.64
CA SER A 215 -25.01 3.14 -2.18
C SER A 215 -23.71 2.83 -1.42
N ILE A 216 -23.05 1.70 -1.75
CA ILE A 216 -21.76 1.33 -1.15
C ILE A 216 -20.67 2.32 -1.56
N ALA A 217 -20.65 2.73 -2.84
CA ALA A 217 -19.71 3.75 -3.33
C ALA A 217 -19.87 5.07 -2.57
N TYR A 218 -21.11 5.52 -2.39
CA TYR A 218 -21.45 6.72 -1.64
C TYR A 218 -20.96 6.61 -0.18
N GLU A 219 -21.22 5.49 0.47
CA GLU A 219 -20.80 5.27 1.86
C GLU A 219 -19.28 5.40 2.02
N ILE A 220 -18.50 4.76 1.14
CA ILE A 220 -17.04 4.82 1.16
C ILE A 220 -16.55 6.24 0.86
N VAL A 221 -17.02 6.84 -0.23
CA VAL A 221 -16.61 8.17 -0.69
C VAL A 221 -16.97 9.24 0.34
N ASN A 222 -18.20 9.22 0.89
CA ASN A 222 -18.65 10.18 1.87
C ASN A 222 -17.84 10.10 3.17
N HIS A 223 -17.58 8.90 3.68
CA HIS A 223 -16.78 8.73 4.89
C HIS A 223 -15.36 9.30 4.70
N ARG A 224 -14.73 9.00 3.58
CA ARG A 224 -13.37 9.45 3.29
C ARG A 224 -13.29 10.97 3.01
N TYR A 225 -14.35 11.52 2.40
CA TYR A 225 -14.51 12.96 2.20
C TYR A 225 -14.55 13.72 3.54
N ILE A 226 -15.41 13.30 4.45
CA ILE A 226 -15.57 13.93 5.77
C ILE A 226 -14.27 13.87 6.57
N ASN A 227 -13.57 12.73 6.53
CA ASN A 227 -12.35 12.49 7.30
C ASN A 227 -11.06 12.92 6.56
N ARG A 228 -11.16 13.54 5.38
CA ARG A 228 -10.02 14.02 4.57
C ARG A 228 -8.94 12.94 4.34
N LEU A 229 -9.34 11.70 4.13
CA LEU A 229 -8.44 10.57 3.92
C LEU A 229 -8.01 10.47 2.46
N ASP A 230 -6.70 10.31 2.23
CA ASP A 230 -6.12 10.24 0.89
C ASP A 230 -6.70 9.10 0.07
N THR A 231 -7.19 9.41 -1.14
CA THR A 231 -7.83 8.43 -2.02
C THR A 231 -7.33 8.57 -3.46
N VAL A 232 -7.02 7.45 -4.07
CA VAL A 232 -6.61 7.36 -5.47
C VAL A 232 -7.68 6.57 -6.23
N PHE A 233 -8.13 7.11 -7.36
CA PHE A 233 -9.11 6.45 -8.23
C PHE A 233 -8.55 6.19 -9.62
N SER A 234 -8.88 5.05 -10.18
CA SER A 234 -8.93 4.85 -11.63
C SER A 234 -10.35 4.50 -12.03
N SER A 235 -10.85 5.04 -13.14
CA SER A 235 -12.16 4.67 -13.67
C SER A 235 -12.22 4.73 -15.20
N GLU A 236 -13.03 3.85 -15.81
CA GLU A 236 -13.35 3.95 -17.22
C GLU A 236 -14.52 4.93 -17.49
N PHE A 237 -15.29 5.27 -16.47
CA PHE A 237 -16.22 6.38 -16.52
C PHE A 237 -15.49 7.72 -16.48
N MET A 238 -15.97 8.67 -17.25
CA MET A 238 -15.55 10.06 -17.12
C MET A 238 -16.18 10.68 -15.88
N LEU A 239 -15.59 11.75 -15.34
CA LEU A 239 -16.16 12.43 -14.17
C LEU A 239 -17.61 12.91 -14.42
N SER A 240 -17.92 13.36 -15.63
CA SER A 240 -19.29 13.73 -16.04
C SER A 240 -20.24 12.56 -16.01
N GLU A 241 -19.79 11.36 -16.38
CA GLU A 241 -20.59 10.14 -16.30
C GLU A 241 -20.84 9.74 -14.84
N ILE A 242 -19.84 9.88 -13.95
CA ILE A 242 -20.00 9.64 -12.51
C ILE A 242 -20.98 10.63 -11.89
N LEU A 243 -20.92 11.92 -12.25
CA LEU A 243 -21.90 12.93 -11.83
C LEU A 243 -23.33 12.57 -12.27
N SER A 244 -23.48 11.94 -13.45
CA SER A 244 -24.79 11.49 -13.95
C SER A 244 -25.28 10.21 -13.27
N ILE A 245 -24.37 9.39 -12.69
CA ILE A 245 -24.71 8.22 -11.89
C ILE A 245 -25.16 8.65 -10.50
N ASP A 246 -24.36 9.51 -9.84
CA ASP A 246 -24.64 10.08 -8.54
C ASP A 246 -23.89 11.41 -8.38
N GLU A 247 -24.65 12.51 -8.29
CA GLU A 247 -24.11 13.88 -8.18
C GLU A 247 -23.30 14.07 -6.91
N ALA A 248 -23.70 13.44 -5.81
CA ALA A 248 -23.00 13.57 -4.54
C ALA A 248 -21.64 12.86 -4.52
N ILE A 249 -21.52 11.69 -5.17
CA ILE A 249 -20.25 11.01 -5.37
C ILE A 249 -19.34 11.83 -6.29
N GLY A 250 -19.83 12.20 -7.47
CA GLY A 250 -19.07 12.94 -8.47
C GLY A 250 -18.59 14.30 -7.95
N GLY A 251 -19.48 15.03 -7.24
CA GLY A 251 -19.16 16.32 -6.65
C GLY A 251 -18.04 16.24 -5.60
N ARG A 252 -18.09 15.26 -4.69
CA ARG A 252 -17.03 15.05 -3.69
C ARG A 252 -15.69 14.68 -4.33
N ILE A 253 -15.71 13.83 -5.35
CA ILE A 253 -14.48 13.49 -6.09
C ILE A 253 -13.92 14.73 -6.77
N ALA A 254 -14.75 15.54 -7.44
CA ALA A 254 -14.32 16.77 -8.10
C ALA A 254 -13.67 17.76 -7.10
N GLU A 255 -14.34 17.98 -5.96
CA GLU A 255 -13.84 18.88 -4.92
C GLU A 255 -12.51 18.40 -4.32
N MET A 256 -12.47 17.13 -3.90
CA MET A 256 -11.29 16.59 -3.23
C MET A 256 -10.09 16.43 -4.15
N CYS A 257 -10.31 16.15 -5.42
CA CYS A 257 -9.22 16.09 -6.38
C CYS A 257 -8.65 17.49 -6.69
N SER A 258 -9.45 18.54 -6.70
CA SER A 258 -9.00 19.95 -6.85
C SER A 258 -7.76 20.14 -7.74
N GLY A 259 -7.87 19.84 -9.05
CA GLY A 259 -6.76 19.89 -10.02
C GLY A 259 -6.06 18.53 -10.27
N ASN A 260 -6.30 17.53 -9.44
CA ASN A 260 -5.76 16.17 -9.60
C ASN A 260 -6.78 15.18 -10.23
N ALA A 261 -7.93 15.67 -10.70
CA ALA A 261 -8.91 14.91 -11.49
C ALA A 261 -8.58 15.06 -12.98
N ILE A 262 -8.09 14.02 -13.60
CA ILE A 262 -7.64 14.07 -14.99
C ILE A 262 -8.51 13.15 -15.82
N SER A 263 -9.23 13.74 -16.76
CA SER A 263 -10.07 13.03 -17.73
C SER A 263 -9.37 13.00 -19.09
N ILE A 264 -9.22 11.80 -19.65
CA ILE A 264 -8.60 11.61 -20.97
C ILE A 264 -9.69 11.17 -21.94
N ASN A 265 -9.98 12.04 -22.92
CA ASN A 265 -10.97 11.76 -23.94
C ASN A 265 -10.68 10.45 -24.67
N ARG A 266 -11.76 9.71 -24.97
CA ARG A 266 -11.70 8.45 -25.70
C ARG A 266 -11.12 8.65 -27.10
N ASP A 267 -10.09 7.87 -27.42
CA ASP A 267 -9.39 7.87 -28.70
C ASP A 267 -8.69 6.51 -28.84
N THR A 268 -9.01 5.76 -29.88
CA THR A 268 -8.44 4.43 -30.12
C THR A 268 -6.91 4.45 -30.19
N LYS A 269 -6.32 5.54 -30.71
CA LYS A 269 -4.86 5.75 -30.80
C LYS A 269 -4.19 5.84 -29.42
N LYS A 270 -4.92 6.22 -28.40
CA LYS A 270 -4.42 6.32 -27.02
C LYS A 270 -4.39 4.97 -26.28
N ASN A 271 -4.95 3.92 -26.86
CA ASN A 271 -4.92 2.59 -26.23
C ASN A 271 -3.57 1.91 -26.47
N TYR A 272 -2.71 1.93 -25.44
CA TYR A 272 -1.38 1.32 -25.49
C TYR A 272 -1.42 -0.19 -25.80
N ARG A 273 -2.47 -0.91 -25.39
CA ARG A 273 -2.61 -2.35 -25.64
C ARG A 273 -2.88 -2.67 -27.11
N MET A 274 -3.35 -1.68 -27.87
CA MET A 274 -3.69 -1.81 -29.29
C MET A 274 -2.60 -1.29 -30.22
N ARG A 275 -1.57 -0.62 -29.69
CA ARG A 275 -0.45 -0.09 -30.49
C ARG A 275 0.28 -1.23 -31.21
N GLY A 276 0.43 -1.10 -32.52
CA GLY A 276 1.13 -2.06 -33.39
C GLY A 276 0.39 -3.37 -33.66
N ARG A 277 -0.90 -3.49 -33.28
CA ARG A 277 -1.70 -4.68 -33.57
C ARG A 277 -2.69 -4.52 -34.73
N PHE A 278 -2.91 -3.32 -35.20
CA PHE A 278 -3.61 -3.02 -36.44
C PHE A 278 -2.57 -2.52 -37.45
N CYS A 279 -2.10 -3.43 -38.31
CA CYS A 279 -1.55 -3.06 -39.62
C CYS A 279 -2.76 -3.06 -40.55
N ASP A 280 -3.28 -1.88 -40.90
CA ASP A 280 -4.15 -1.72 -42.07
C ASP A 280 -3.35 -1.98 -43.32
#